data_2bba38ce31ced5f99c1e55aaa4f6ac59
#
_entry.id   2bba38ce31ced5f99c1e55aaa4f6ac59
#
_cell.length_a   1.000
_cell.length_b   1.000
_cell.length_c   1.000
_cell.angle_alpha   90.00
_cell.angle_beta   90.00
_cell.angle_gamma   90.00
#
_symmetry.space_group_name_H-M   'P 1'
#
loop_
_entity.id
_entity.type
_entity.pdbx_description
1 polymer ?
#
loop_
_entity_poly.entity_id
_entity_poly.type
_entity_poly.pdbx_seq_one_letter_code
_entity_poly.pdbx_strand_id
1 'polypeptide(L)'
;MIRRILLLSCTCSLAFALCPALRAQTLSPELRKLDVSAGRWVFHGKELKTKSGKPDSFTWSEDCRWSSNHLYLECTFSNVWAGKPIESLVVDTYNTRDNSYWHYELYATGEHGSNPFVSRMDIKGNMWIEYGQQAVPGKKPGERIVYQWNPPNRVSVAIETSKDGTNWTTVDQGEGVKQP
;
A
#
# COMPACT_ATOMS: atom_id res chain seq x y z
N MET A 1 7.03 27.64 69.14
CA MET A 1 6.16 27.61 67.95
C MET A 1 7.03 27.53 66.69
N ILE A 2 7.79 26.48 66.47
CA ILE A 2 8.54 26.24 65.20
C ILE A 2 8.86 24.72 65.18
N ARG A 3 7.95 23.91 64.62
CA ARG A 3 8.19 22.49 64.32
C ARG A 3 6.98 21.88 63.61
N ARG A 4 6.73 22.26 62.37
CA ARG A 4 5.78 21.51 61.50
C ARG A 4 5.84 22.02 60.06
N ILE A 5 7.01 22.08 59.41
CA ILE A 5 7.09 22.29 57.97
C ILE A 5 8.36 21.51 57.50
N LEU A 6 8.32 20.22 57.37
CA LEU A 6 9.43 19.45 56.76
C LEU A 6 9.02 17.99 56.52
N LEU A 7 7.85 17.74 55.94
CA LEU A 7 7.44 16.38 55.56
C LEU A 7 6.49 16.33 54.35
N LEU A 8 6.65 17.21 53.39
CA LEU A 8 5.81 17.21 52.18
C LEU A 8 6.60 17.33 50.88
N SER A 9 7.88 16.99 50.86
CA SER A 9 8.72 17.18 49.69
C SER A 9 9.32 15.88 49.07
N CYS A 10 8.87 14.69 49.47
CA CYS A 10 9.53 13.46 49.06
C CYS A 10 8.64 12.42 48.32
N THR A 11 7.40 12.77 47.94
CA THR A 11 6.50 11.80 47.30
C THR A 11 6.26 12.03 45.80
N CYS A 12 6.85 13.04 45.18
CA CYS A 12 6.67 13.28 43.74
C CYS A 12 7.72 12.62 42.82
N SER A 13 8.79 12.04 43.37
CA SER A 13 9.91 11.53 42.55
C SER A 13 9.79 10.05 42.12
N LEU A 14 8.81 9.31 42.60
CA LEU A 14 8.67 7.89 42.25
C LEU A 14 7.62 7.58 41.18
N ALA A 15 6.86 8.55 40.71
CA ALA A 15 5.80 8.32 39.70
C ALA A 15 6.30 8.31 38.23
N PHE A 16 7.56 8.68 37.98
CA PHE A 16 8.11 8.70 36.60
C PHE A 16 8.78 7.38 36.15
N ALA A 17 8.93 6.41 37.02
CA ALA A 17 9.64 5.16 36.69
C ALA A 17 8.76 4.06 36.09
N LEU A 18 7.45 4.27 35.91
CA LEU A 18 6.52 3.31 35.35
C LEU A 18 5.91 3.78 34.02
N CYS A 19 6.61 4.61 33.25
CA CYS A 19 6.27 4.74 31.85
C CYS A 19 6.68 3.43 31.17
N PRO A 20 5.74 2.52 30.80
CA PRO A 20 6.14 1.37 29.99
C PRO A 20 6.78 1.97 28.74
N ALA A 21 8.06 1.71 28.55
CA ALA A 21 8.73 2.05 27.32
C ALA A 21 7.82 1.53 26.22
N LEU A 22 7.22 2.43 25.45
CA LEU A 22 6.49 2.10 24.22
C LEU A 22 7.50 1.34 23.37
N ARG A 23 7.52 0.01 23.50
CA ARG A 23 8.33 -0.83 22.64
C ARG A 23 7.81 -0.54 21.25
N ALA A 24 8.64 0.10 20.43
CA ALA A 24 8.39 0.21 19.02
C ALA A 24 8.04 -1.21 18.54
N GLN A 25 6.80 -1.38 18.10
CA GLN A 25 6.33 -2.68 17.63
C GLN A 25 7.14 -2.99 16.38
N THR A 26 8.02 -3.99 16.47
CA THR A 26 8.81 -4.40 15.31
C THR A 26 7.89 -5.03 14.29
N LEU A 27 8.03 -4.62 13.04
CA LEU A 27 7.33 -5.22 11.90
C LEU A 27 7.50 -6.75 11.92
N SER A 28 6.41 -7.47 11.69
CA SER A 28 6.48 -8.91 11.43
C SER A 28 7.30 -9.18 10.16
N PRO A 29 7.91 -10.37 10.01
CA PRO A 29 8.63 -10.71 8.79
C PRO A 29 7.79 -10.55 7.52
N GLU A 30 6.48 -10.83 7.60
CA GLU A 30 5.54 -10.67 6.49
C GLU A 30 5.33 -9.20 6.16
N LEU A 31 5.07 -8.36 7.15
CA LEU A 31 4.89 -6.91 6.93
C LEU A 31 6.17 -6.26 6.38
N ARG A 32 7.36 -6.72 6.79
CA ARG A 32 8.63 -6.21 6.23
C ARG A 32 8.77 -6.40 4.72
N LYS A 33 8.05 -7.33 4.11
CA LYS A 33 8.05 -7.47 2.65
C LYS A 33 7.43 -6.26 1.96
N LEU A 34 6.57 -5.50 2.65
CA LEU A 34 6.00 -4.26 2.14
C LEU A 34 6.98 -3.06 2.24
N ASP A 35 8.11 -3.17 2.95
CA ASP A 35 9.08 -2.07 3.11
C ASP A 35 9.61 -1.54 1.77
N VAL A 36 9.67 -2.39 0.75
CA VAL A 36 10.19 -2.00 -0.56
C VAL A 36 9.33 -0.91 -1.21
N SER A 37 8.01 -0.89 -0.96
CA SER A 37 7.10 0.12 -1.50
C SER A 37 7.02 1.39 -0.65
N ALA A 38 7.55 1.40 0.58
CA ALA A 38 7.56 2.60 1.41
C ALA A 38 8.36 3.74 0.77
N GLY A 39 7.83 4.97 0.83
CA GLY A 39 8.42 6.19 0.26
C GLY A 39 7.61 6.73 -0.91
N ARG A 40 8.17 7.73 -1.59
CA ARG A 40 7.51 8.37 -2.73
C ARG A 40 7.93 7.71 -4.04
N TRP A 41 6.96 7.39 -4.87
CA TRP A 41 7.15 6.77 -6.17
C TRP A 41 6.46 7.56 -7.26
N VAL A 42 7.07 7.63 -8.44
CA VAL A 42 6.46 8.14 -9.66
C VAL A 42 6.55 7.06 -10.71
N PHE A 43 5.41 6.73 -11.29
CA PHE A 43 5.26 5.70 -12.31
C PHE A 43 4.97 6.36 -13.65
N HIS A 44 5.60 5.85 -14.68
CA HIS A 44 5.36 6.20 -16.07
C HIS A 44 5.12 4.94 -16.88
N GLY A 45 4.08 4.93 -17.66
CA GLY A 45 3.73 3.76 -18.43
C GLY A 45 2.98 4.09 -19.70
N LYS A 46 2.60 3.04 -20.41
CA LYS A 46 1.82 3.12 -21.64
C LYS A 46 0.79 2.01 -21.71
N GLU A 47 -0.36 2.36 -22.20
CA GLU A 47 -1.41 1.43 -22.60
C GLU A 47 -1.00 0.79 -23.94
N LEU A 48 -0.96 -0.55 -23.99
CA LEU A 48 -0.52 -1.29 -25.18
C LEU A 48 -1.68 -1.55 -26.16
N LYS A 49 -2.93 -1.56 -25.64
CA LYS A 49 -4.13 -1.83 -26.42
C LYS A 49 -5.18 -0.76 -26.15
N THR A 50 -5.13 0.33 -26.89
CA THR A 50 -6.18 1.35 -26.83
C THR A 50 -7.28 1.07 -27.85
N LYS A 51 -8.48 1.59 -27.62
CA LYS A 51 -9.58 1.57 -28.61
C LYS A 51 -9.23 2.34 -29.89
N SER A 52 -8.34 3.33 -29.78
CA SER A 52 -7.88 4.16 -30.90
C SER A 52 -6.72 3.52 -31.69
N GLY A 53 -6.18 2.40 -31.22
CA GLY A 53 -4.99 1.75 -31.80
C GLY A 53 -3.69 2.52 -31.60
N LYS A 54 -3.69 3.65 -30.89
CA LYS A 54 -2.49 4.41 -30.53
C LYS A 54 -2.17 4.18 -29.07
N PRO A 55 -0.94 3.84 -28.70
CA PRO A 55 -0.53 3.77 -27.30
C PRO A 55 -0.80 5.11 -26.62
N ASP A 56 -1.48 5.06 -25.47
CA ASP A 56 -1.63 6.22 -24.59
C ASP A 56 -0.63 6.10 -23.44
N SER A 57 -0.15 7.22 -22.93
CA SER A 57 0.77 7.27 -21.82
C SER A 57 0.02 7.66 -20.55
N PHE A 58 0.41 7.05 -19.45
CA PHE A 58 -0.11 7.41 -18.15
C PHE A 58 1.01 7.69 -17.16
N THR A 59 0.68 8.45 -16.13
CA THR A 59 1.58 8.74 -15.02
C THR A 59 0.77 8.75 -13.74
N TRP A 60 1.26 8.04 -12.70
CA TRP A 60 0.71 8.17 -11.36
C TRP A 60 1.82 8.31 -10.34
N SER A 61 1.47 8.74 -9.16
CA SER A 61 2.37 8.83 -8.02
C SER A 61 1.75 8.20 -6.78
N GLU A 62 2.62 7.67 -5.94
CA GLU A 62 2.29 7.11 -4.64
C GLU A 62 3.22 7.67 -3.58
N ASP A 63 2.68 8.01 -2.42
CA ASP A 63 3.44 8.39 -1.23
C ASP A 63 3.04 7.44 -0.10
N CYS A 64 3.92 6.47 0.18
CA CYS A 64 3.66 5.36 1.07
C CYS A 64 4.43 5.49 2.38
N ARG A 65 3.74 5.36 3.51
CA ARG A 65 4.34 5.41 4.86
C ARG A 65 3.71 4.39 5.78
N TRP A 66 4.50 3.89 6.70
CA TRP A 66 3.98 3.03 7.75
C TRP A 66 3.04 3.79 8.69
N SER A 67 1.92 3.16 9.05
CA SER A 67 1.08 3.62 10.15
C SER A 67 1.90 3.69 11.45
N SER A 68 1.46 4.52 12.40
CA SER A 68 2.18 4.73 13.68
C SER A 68 2.36 3.44 14.50
N ASN A 69 1.48 2.47 14.34
CA ASN A 69 1.54 1.16 14.99
C ASN A 69 2.22 0.08 14.14
N HIS A 70 2.67 0.42 12.92
CA HIS A 70 3.34 -0.48 11.98
C HIS A 70 2.54 -1.73 11.61
N LEU A 71 1.21 -1.65 11.59
CA LEU A 71 0.33 -2.76 11.20
C LEU A 71 -0.05 -2.75 9.73
N TYR A 72 0.08 -1.60 9.07
CA TYR A 72 -0.23 -1.42 7.66
C TYR A 72 0.58 -0.27 7.06
N LEU A 73 0.76 -0.35 5.75
CA LEU A 73 1.32 0.71 4.93
C LEU A 73 0.18 1.53 4.35
N GLU A 74 0.24 2.85 4.53
CA GLU A 74 -0.69 3.82 3.97
C GLU A 74 -0.05 4.50 2.78
N CYS A 75 -0.72 4.51 1.63
CA CYS A 75 -0.27 5.22 0.45
C CYS A 75 -1.33 6.22 -0.01
N THR A 76 -0.92 7.45 -0.30
CA THR A 76 -1.72 8.38 -1.09
C THR A 76 -1.40 8.13 -2.56
N PHE A 77 -2.38 7.72 -3.31
CA PHE A 77 -2.30 7.54 -4.75
C PHE A 77 -2.84 8.78 -5.46
N SER A 78 -2.17 9.22 -6.52
CA SER A 78 -2.62 10.33 -7.37
C SER A 78 -2.36 10.02 -8.83
N ASN A 79 -3.38 10.19 -9.65
CA ASN A 79 -3.34 9.97 -11.10
C ASN A 79 -4.19 11.01 -11.83
N VAL A 80 -4.03 11.11 -13.14
CA VAL A 80 -4.95 11.84 -14.03
C VAL A 80 -5.52 10.86 -15.04
N TRP A 81 -6.82 10.60 -14.94
CA TRP A 81 -7.54 9.73 -15.87
C TRP A 81 -8.55 10.52 -16.69
N ALA A 82 -8.46 10.42 -18.01
CA ALA A 82 -9.32 11.17 -18.94
C ALA A 82 -9.36 12.69 -18.67
N GLY A 83 -8.23 13.27 -18.25
CA GLY A 83 -8.12 14.70 -17.90
C GLY A 83 -8.67 15.07 -16.52
N LYS A 84 -9.10 14.11 -15.72
CA LYS A 84 -9.63 14.34 -14.37
C LYS A 84 -8.64 13.80 -13.33
N PRO A 85 -8.35 14.57 -12.26
CA PRO A 85 -7.52 14.06 -11.17
C PRO A 85 -8.29 12.98 -10.41
N ILE A 86 -7.58 11.89 -10.11
CA ILE A 86 -8.02 10.82 -9.23
C ILE A 86 -7.08 10.79 -8.05
N GLU A 87 -7.64 10.80 -6.85
CA GLU A 87 -6.90 10.62 -5.62
C GLU A 87 -7.54 9.49 -4.83
N SER A 88 -6.73 8.64 -4.27
CA SER A 88 -7.19 7.56 -3.39
C SER A 88 -6.25 7.36 -2.22
N LEU A 89 -6.80 6.81 -1.14
CA LEU A 89 -6.06 6.26 -0.03
C LEU A 89 -5.95 4.75 -0.22
N VAL A 90 -4.73 4.26 -0.25
CA VAL A 90 -4.42 2.83 -0.30
C VAL A 90 -3.94 2.37 1.07
N VAL A 91 -4.36 1.18 1.47
CA VAL A 91 -3.89 0.52 2.70
C VAL A 91 -3.48 -0.91 2.38
N ASP A 92 -2.19 -1.20 2.52
CA ASP A 92 -1.63 -2.53 2.36
C ASP A 92 -1.31 -3.15 3.72
N THR A 93 -1.73 -4.39 3.94
CA THR A 93 -1.50 -5.09 5.20
C THR A 93 -1.38 -6.59 5.01
N TYR A 94 -0.93 -7.28 6.06
CA TYR A 94 -0.89 -8.73 6.13
C TYR A 94 -1.89 -9.24 7.17
N ASN A 95 -2.79 -10.12 6.74
CA ASN A 95 -3.77 -10.76 7.60
C ASN A 95 -3.25 -12.12 8.08
N THR A 96 -2.97 -12.22 9.39
CA THR A 96 -2.46 -13.45 10.01
C THR A 96 -3.47 -14.59 10.10
N ARG A 97 -4.78 -14.30 9.91
CA ARG A 97 -5.82 -15.33 10.00
C ARG A 97 -5.87 -16.21 8.75
N ASP A 98 -5.63 -15.61 7.59
CA ASP A 98 -5.68 -16.31 6.29
C ASP A 98 -4.32 -16.33 5.58
N ASN A 99 -3.27 -15.82 6.25
CA ASN A 99 -1.90 -15.75 5.73
C ASN A 99 -1.80 -15.07 4.36
N SER A 100 -2.52 -13.96 4.17
CA SER A 100 -2.58 -13.25 2.91
C SER A 100 -2.30 -11.77 3.07
N TYR A 101 -1.81 -11.14 1.99
CA TYR A 101 -1.70 -9.70 1.88
C TYR A 101 -2.99 -9.15 1.28
N TRP A 102 -3.43 -8.02 1.82
CA TRP A 102 -4.63 -7.34 1.38
C TRP A 102 -4.30 -5.90 1.00
N HIS A 103 -4.90 -5.48 -0.09
CA HIS A 103 -4.88 -4.14 -0.60
C HIS A 103 -6.30 -3.57 -0.58
N TYR A 104 -6.45 -2.41 0.03
CA TYR A 104 -7.71 -1.66 0.12
C TYR A 104 -7.48 -0.30 -0.49
N GLU A 105 -8.32 0.09 -1.45
CA GLU A 105 -8.26 1.39 -2.06
C GLU A 105 -9.58 2.14 -1.87
N LEU A 106 -9.49 3.35 -1.29
CA LEU A 106 -10.60 4.24 -1.01
C LEU A 106 -10.47 5.48 -1.91
N TYR A 107 -11.36 5.59 -2.89
CA TYR A 107 -11.36 6.71 -3.82
C TYR A 107 -11.91 7.98 -3.17
N ALA A 108 -11.18 9.09 -3.25
CA ALA A 108 -11.60 10.39 -2.74
C ALA A 108 -12.67 11.05 -3.62
N THR A 109 -12.70 10.68 -4.92
CA THR A 109 -13.68 11.18 -5.88
C THR A 109 -14.70 10.09 -6.20
N GLY A 110 -16.00 10.40 -6.08
CA GLY A 110 -17.09 9.43 -6.22
C GLY A 110 -17.30 8.82 -7.63
N GLU A 111 -16.35 8.95 -8.56
CA GLU A 111 -16.47 8.44 -9.93
C GLU A 111 -16.33 6.91 -10.03
N HIS A 112 -15.70 6.26 -9.06
CA HIS A 112 -15.58 4.79 -9.00
C HIS A 112 -16.59 4.13 -8.05
N GLY A 113 -17.60 4.86 -7.63
CA GLY A 113 -18.62 4.39 -6.70
C GLY A 113 -18.18 4.52 -5.23
N SER A 114 -19.13 4.29 -4.33
CA SER A 114 -18.92 4.38 -2.88
C SER A 114 -18.26 3.13 -2.26
N ASN A 115 -18.00 2.11 -3.08
CA ASN A 115 -17.42 0.86 -2.59
C ASN A 115 -15.90 0.91 -2.67
N PRO A 116 -15.18 0.58 -1.60
CA PRO A 116 -13.74 0.43 -1.66
C PRO A 116 -13.37 -0.69 -2.64
N PHE A 117 -12.30 -0.48 -3.39
CA PHE A 117 -11.67 -1.57 -4.12
C PHE A 117 -10.90 -2.42 -3.11
N VAL A 118 -11.05 -3.73 -3.17
CA VAL A 118 -10.38 -4.68 -2.28
C VAL A 118 -9.79 -5.79 -3.11
N SER A 119 -8.50 -6.00 -2.98
CA SER A 119 -7.79 -7.06 -3.69
C SER A 119 -6.89 -7.87 -2.76
N ARG A 120 -6.43 -9.00 -3.25
CA ARG A 120 -5.39 -9.82 -2.63
C ARG A 120 -4.09 -9.68 -3.39
N MET A 121 -2.99 -9.74 -2.64
CA MET A 121 -1.66 -9.75 -3.23
C MET A 121 -0.94 -11.05 -2.87
N ASP A 122 -0.25 -11.62 -3.84
CA ASP A 122 0.74 -12.68 -3.67
C ASP A 122 2.13 -12.06 -3.73
N ILE A 123 2.94 -12.21 -2.67
CA ILE A 123 4.31 -11.72 -2.62
C ILE A 123 5.28 -12.89 -2.67
N LYS A 124 6.08 -12.98 -3.74
CA LYS A 124 7.09 -14.00 -3.97
C LYS A 124 8.45 -13.36 -4.26
N GLY A 125 9.25 -13.19 -3.22
CA GLY A 125 10.50 -12.44 -3.32
C GLY A 125 10.24 -11.00 -3.75
N ASN A 126 10.83 -10.58 -4.87
CA ASN A 126 10.67 -9.23 -5.42
C ASN A 126 9.46 -9.11 -6.38
N MET A 127 8.69 -10.14 -6.58
CA MET A 127 7.51 -10.12 -7.43
C MET A 127 6.25 -10.08 -6.57
N TRP A 128 5.39 -9.09 -6.83
CA TRP A 128 4.08 -8.97 -6.24
C TRP A 128 3.02 -9.09 -7.32
N ILE A 129 1.97 -9.82 -7.04
CA ILE A 129 0.84 -9.98 -7.95
C ILE A 129 -0.42 -9.60 -7.19
N GLU A 130 -1.03 -8.51 -7.61
CA GLU A 130 -2.30 -8.04 -7.10
C GLU A 130 -3.41 -8.50 -8.04
N TYR A 131 -4.43 -9.17 -7.51
CA TYR A 131 -5.54 -9.68 -8.30
C TYR A 131 -6.76 -8.77 -8.15
N GLY A 132 -7.17 -8.13 -9.23
CA GLY A 132 -8.33 -7.23 -9.26
C GLY A 132 -9.62 -7.93 -8.85
N GLN A 133 -10.42 -7.21 -8.05
CA GLN A 133 -11.80 -7.60 -7.63
C GLN A 133 -12.00 -9.06 -7.22
N GLN A 134 -11.19 -9.57 -6.33
CA GLN A 134 -11.40 -10.91 -5.76
C GLN A 134 -12.44 -11.00 -4.63
N ALA A 135 -13.23 -9.96 -4.43
CA ALA A 135 -14.25 -9.97 -3.39
C ALA A 135 -15.43 -10.92 -3.68
N VAL A 136 -15.47 -11.56 -4.86
CA VAL A 136 -16.55 -12.49 -5.21
C VAL A 136 -16.04 -13.92 -5.20
N PRO A 137 -16.35 -14.73 -4.18
CA PRO A 137 -15.97 -16.15 -4.15
C PRO A 137 -16.41 -16.87 -5.42
N GLY A 138 -15.49 -17.64 -6.03
CA GLY A 138 -15.76 -18.46 -7.20
C GLY A 138 -15.63 -17.76 -8.57
N LYS A 139 -15.37 -16.45 -8.63
CA LYS A 139 -14.97 -15.79 -9.88
C LYS A 139 -13.46 -15.88 -10.07
N LYS A 140 -13.05 -16.23 -11.29
CA LYS A 140 -11.64 -16.15 -11.69
C LYS A 140 -11.27 -14.68 -11.86
N PRO A 141 -10.06 -14.27 -11.46
CA PRO A 141 -9.61 -12.90 -11.68
C PRO A 141 -9.53 -12.62 -13.18
N GLY A 142 -10.17 -11.55 -13.63
CA GLY A 142 -10.10 -11.07 -15.01
C GLY A 142 -8.95 -10.09 -15.26
N GLU A 143 -8.39 -9.54 -14.19
CA GLU A 143 -7.30 -8.55 -14.22
C GLU A 143 -6.34 -8.79 -13.06
N ARG A 144 -5.06 -8.50 -13.30
CA ARG A 144 -4.03 -8.46 -12.26
C ARG A 144 -3.00 -7.40 -12.57
N ILE A 145 -2.37 -6.89 -11.50
CA ILE A 145 -1.20 -6.02 -11.60
C ILE A 145 0.01 -6.82 -11.11
N VAL A 146 1.06 -6.83 -11.90
CA VAL A 146 2.31 -7.50 -11.58
C VAL A 146 3.38 -6.44 -11.35
N TYR A 147 3.92 -6.40 -10.15
CA TYR A 147 5.06 -5.56 -9.80
C TYR A 147 6.32 -6.42 -9.72
N GLN A 148 7.36 -6.03 -10.43
CA GLN A 148 8.68 -6.59 -10.28
C GLN A 148 9.60 -5.54 -9.66
N TRP A 149 9.83 -5.66 -8.38
CA TRP A 149 10.68 -4.75 -7.61
C TRP A 149 12.16 -4.99 -7.90
N ASN A 150 12.88 -3.90 -8.19
CA ASN A 150 14.31 -3.87 -8.38
C ASN A 150 14.91 -2.86 -7.37
N PRO A 151 15.07 -3.27 -6.09
CA PRO A 151 15.54 -2.37 -5.05
C PRO A 151 16.92 -1.78 -5.40
N PRO A 152 17.20 -0.56 -4.89
CA PRO A 152 16.41 0.16 -3.89
C PRO A 152 15.35 1.11 -4.47
N ASN A 153 15.33 1.39 -5.75
CA ASN A 153 14.64 2.57 -6.29
C ASN A 153 13.88 2.38 -7.62
N ARG A 154 13.70 1.14 -8.06
CA ARG A 154 12.96 0.85 -9.30
C ARG A 154 11.96 -0.28 -9.13
N VAL A 155 10.88 -0.20 -9.89
CA VAL A 155 9.87 -1.24 -10.04
C VAL A 155 9.36 -1.25 -11.47
N SER A 156 9.24 -2.43 -12.08
CA SER A 156 8.51 -2.58 -13.34
C SER A 156 7.09 -3.01 -13.03
N VAL A 157 6.12 -2.49 -13.76
CA VAL A 157 4.69 -2.75 -13.57
C VAL A 157 4.08 -3.25 -14.87
N ALA A 158 3.27 -4.29 -14.78
CA ALA A 158 2.44 -4.76 -15.89
C ALA A 158 1.00 -4.94 -15.41
N ILE A 159 0.03 -4.40 -16.15
CA ILE A 159 -1.39 -4.72 -15.98
C ILE A 159 -1.74 -5.78 -17.02
N GLU A 160 -2.32 -6.85 -16.54
CA GLU A 160 -2.62 -8.01 -17.36
C GLU A 160 -4.09 -8.42 -17.22
N THR A 161 -4.68 -8.86 -18.33
CA THR A 161 -6.04 -9.35 -18.35
C THR A 161 -6.09 -10.82 -18.78
N SER A 162 -7.11 -11.54 -18.28
CA SER A 162 -7.34 -12.93 -18.62
C SER A 162 -8.83 -13.24 -18.71
N LYS A 163 -9.21 -14.07 -19.68
CA LYS A 163 -10.57 -14.61 -19.81
C LYS A 163 -10.79 -15.88 -18.97
N ASP A 164 -9.74 -16.62 -18.70
CA ASP A 164 -9.81 -17.94 -18.06
C ASP A 164 -9.06 -18.02 -16.72
N GLY A 165 -8.38 -16.91 -16.32
CA GLY A 165 -7.58 -16.83 -15.08
C GLY A 165 -6.26 -17.61 -15.15
N THR A 166 -5.86 -18.11 -16.33
CA THR A 166 -4.63 -18.89 -16.54
C THR A 166 -3.74 -18.29 -17.61
N ASN A 167 -4.34 -17.85 -18.73
CA ASN A 167 -3.64 -17.21 -19.84
C ASN A 167 -3.77 -15.70 -19.72
N TRP A 168 -2.65 -15.04 -19.41
CA TRP A 168 -2.59 -13.60 -19.16
C TRP A 168 -2.02 -12.85 -20.36
N THR A 169 -2.60 -11.69 -20.65
CA THR A 169 -2.13 -10.80 -21.72
C THR A 169 -1.88 -9.43 -21.10
N THR A 170 -0.67 -8.92 -21.26
CA THR A 170 -0.31 -7.56 -20.82
C THR A 170 -1.06 -6.55 -21.68
N VAL A 171 -1.77 -5.65 -21.03
CA VAL A 171 -2.51 -4.54 -21.66
C VAL A 171 -1.83 -3.20 -21.41
N ASP A 172 -1.18 -3.04 -20.24
CA ASP A 172 -0.42 -1.87 -19.86
C ASP A 172 0.92 -2.27 -19.27
N GLN A 173 1.92 -1.42 -19.44
CA GLN A 173 3.23 -1.61 -18.81
C GLN A 173 3.87 -0.28 -18.45
N GLY A 174 4.69 -0.28 -17.39
CA GLY A 174 5.38 0.92 -16.94
C GLY A 174 6.52 0.62 -15.99
N GLU A 175 7.17 1.70 -15.59
CA GLU A 175 8.23 1.68 -14.58
C GLU A 175 7.95 2.74 -13.51
N GLY A 176 8.17 2.36 -12.26
CA GLY A 176 8.18 3.26 -11.13
C GLY A 176 9.62 3.57 -10.69
N VAL A 177 9.83 4.82 -10.31
CA VAL A 177 11.12 5.29 -9.77
C VAL A 177 10.86 5.96 -8.43
N LYS A 178 11.62 5.51 -7.42
CA LYS A 178 11.57 6.09 -6.08
C LYS A 178 12.16 7.49 -6.10
N GLN A 179 11.44 8.41 -5.50
CA GLN A 179 11.86 9.80 -5.37
C GLN A 179 12.69 9.98 -4.08
N PRO A 180 13.58 10.97 -4.05
CA PRO A 180 14.37 11.31 -2.86
C PRO A 180 13.51 11.68 -1.65
#